data_30c6ed20ffe8f9ca2c7e8b6ebfbe6089
#
_entry.id   30c6ed20ffe8f9ca2c7e8b6ebfbe6089
#
_cell.length_a   1.000
_cell.length_b   1.000
_cell.length_c   1.000
_cell.angle_alpha   90.00
_cell.angle_beta   90.00
_cell.angle_gamma   90.00
#
_symmetry.space_group_name_H-M   'P 1'
#
loop_
_entity.id
_entity.type
_entity.pdbx_description
1 polymer ?
#
loop_
_entity_poly.entity_id
_entity_poly.type
_entity_poly.pdbx_seq_one_letter_code
_entity_poly.pdbx_strand_id
1 'polypeptide(L)'
;MKYDLIIIGGGPAGYTAAFEAAGNGLKTCLIEKRDLGGTCLNRGCIPTKTLVHTADLYRTVKGDTPDLKCADTAVDYEGLNAKKENIILQLRGGIEKMLKAGKIDVIHAKATMKDAHTVRAGEELLETENILLCTGSEPAMIPISGIECEGVITSDDILRDLPQMEDLIIIGGGVIGCEIAGIYEAFGTKVTVIEALDNLLPGMDSEAGRSLAMVFKKRGIDVHCKTKAVSISKDEKLTLAYEEKGETKTVSADHILIAAGRKAVTDVFECEAPSMERGRFTVNERFETSIPHIYAAGDIVYGYPQLAHTAMAMAVNAVCAIRNVPFKRDLSVVPSGVYTCPEIASAGISEKEAAEKGMQAISGKANTLANARSLIAESERGFIKVTAEKETGKLLGTVMMCERATDLIQEAALAIERGMTVSELLQVIHGHPTFSEVFVSALEAAEKKI
;
A
#
# COMPACT_ATOMS: atom_id res chain seq x y z
N MET A 1 12.64 21.23 27.99
CA MET A 1 13.84 21.22 27.11
C MET A 1 13.36 21.58 25.71
N LYS A 2 13.96 22.56 25.07
CA LYS A 2 13.52 23.03 23.74
C LYS A 2 14.15 22.17 22.64
N TYR A 3 13.34 21.70 21.68
CA TYR A 3 13.73 20.98 20.46
C TYR A 3 13.65 21.91 19.25
N ASP A 4 14.40 21.59 18.20
CA ASP A 4 14.24 22.23 16.89
C ASP A 4 13.04 21.60 16.14
N LEU A 5 12.83 20.29 16.37
CA LEU A 5 11.75 19.52 15.76
C LEU A 5 11.20 18.46 16.70
N ILE A 6 9.87 18.47 16.90
CA ILE A 6 9.13 17.34 17.48
C ILE A 6 8.34 16.66 16.37
N ILE A 7 8.48 15.32 16.29
CA ILE A 7 7.78 14.46 15.33
C ILE A 7 6.75 13.63 16.08
N ILE A 8 5.49 13.67 15.66
CA ILE A 8 4.39 12.93 16.27
C ILE A 8 4.03 11.74 15.38
N GLY A 9 4.36 10.53 15.82
CA GLY A 9 4.18 9.26 15.13
C GLY A 9 5.49 8.67 14.60
N GLY A 10 5.79 7.44 15.00
CA GLY A 10 7.02 6.69 14.70
C GLY A 10 6.90 5.73 13.52
N GLY A 11 5.93 5.94 12.60
CA GLY A 11 5.78 5.19 11.35
C GLY A 11 6.82 5.57 10.29
N PRO A 12 6.66 5.07 9.04
CA PRO A 12 7.63 5.32 7.95
C PRO A 12 7.97 6.79 7.74
N ALA A 13 6.99 7.69 7.77
CA ALA A 13 7.26 9.14 7.72
C ALA A 13 8.08 9.60 8.93
N GLY A 14 7.65 9.23 10.13
CA GLY A 14 8.22 9.78 11.37
C GLY A 14 9.67 9.35 11.61
N TYR A 15 10.01 8.07 11.52
CA TYR A 15 11.38 7.65 11.73
C TYR A 15 12.32 8.14 10.61
N THR A 16 11.81 8.23 9.36
CA THR A 16 12.58 8.80 8.25
C THR A 16 12.86 10.28 8.46
N ALA A 17 11.84 11.05 8.87
CA ALA A 17 12.03 12.47 9.22
C ALA A 17 13.03 12.64 10.38
N ALA A 18 12.95 11.77 11.39
CA ALA A 18 13.85 11.83 12.53
C ALA A 18 15.31 11.61 12.14
N PHE A 19 15.58 10.62 11.26
CA PHE A 19 16.92 10.37 10.72
C PHE A 19 17.40 11.54 9.87
N GLU A 20 16.55 12.05 8.98
CA GLU A 20 16.90 13.18 8.11
C GLU A 20 17.19 14.45 8.94
N ALA A 21 16.36 14.75 9.94
CA ALA A 21 16.51 15.92 10.80
C ALA A 21 17.79 15.85 11.66
N ALA A 22 17.98 14.75 12.37
CA ALA A 22 19.16 14.55 13.22
C ALA A 22 20.46 14.48 12.40
N GLY A 23 20.46 13.80 11.25
CA GLY A 23 21.58 13.76 10.32
C GLY A 23 22.00 15.13 9.78
N ASN A 24 21.10 16.12 9.87
CA ASN A 24 21.36 17.51 9.50
C ASN A 24 21.50 18.46 10.71
N GLY A 25 21.70 17.91 11.91
CA GLY A 25 22.05 18.65 13.12
C GLY A 25 20.88 19.25 13.90
N LEU A 26 19.63 18.93 13.56
CA LEU A 26 18.45 19.38 14.32
C LEU A 26 18.31 18.52 15.60
N LYS A 27 18.11 19.19 16.73
CA LYS A 27 17.75 18.54 17.99
C LYS A 27 16.32 18.01 17.90
N THR A 28 16.18 16.70 17.76
CA THR A 28 14.94 16.03 17.36
C THR A 28 14.38 15.15 18.48
N CYS A 29 13.06 15.23 18.68
CA CYS A 29 12.29 14.29 19.49
C CYS A 29 11.25 13.59 18.64
N LEU A 30 11.16 12.25 18.77
CA LEU A 30 10.14 11.40 18.14
C LEU A 30 9.21 10.86 19.23
N ILE A 31 7.90 11.09 19.07
CA ILE A 31 6.89 10.61 20.02
C ILE A 31 6.04 9.52 19.32
N GLU A 32 6.02 8.32 19.89
CA GLU A 32 5.23 7.19 19.36
C GLU A 32 4.36 6.59 20.47
N LYS A 33 3.06 6.41 20.18
CA LYS A 33 2.10 5.87 21.16
C LYS A 33 2.08 4.35 21.28
N ARG A 34 2.59 3.63 20.27
CA ARG A 34 2.59 2.16 20.17
C ARG A 34 4.00 1.67 19.88
N ASP A 35 4.20 1.16 18.66
CA ASP A 35 5.42 0.52 18.21
C ASP A 35 6.11 1.33 17.14
N LEU A 36 7.41 1.54 17.27
CA LEU A 36 8.26 2.10 16.23
C LEU A 36 8.14 1.30 14.93
N GLY A 37 8.15 2.00 13.79
CA GLY A 37 7.85 1.41 12.48
C GLY A 37 6.39 1.56 12.04
N GLY A 38 5.48 1.92 12.97
CA GLY A 38 4.08 2.24 12.69
C GLY A 38 3.30 1.07 12.06
N THR A 39 2.26 1.40 11.31
CA THR A 39 1.39 0.41 10.65
C THR A 39 2.15 -0.48 9.68
N CYS A 40 2.94 0.08 8.77
CA CYS A 40 3.60 -0.67 7.71
C CYS A 40 4.48 -1.82 8.26
N LEU A 41 5.32 -1.53 9.24
CA LEU A 41 6.22 -2.52 9.80
C LEU A 41 5.50 -3.55 10.69
N ASN A 42 4.58 -3.08 11.53
CA ASN A 42 4.03 -3.92 12.60
C ASN A 42 2.70 -4.61 12.24
N ARG A 43 1.87 -3.98 11.37
CA ARG A 43 0.47 -4.37 11.12
C ARG A 43 0.03 -4.17 9.66
N GLY A 44 0.97 -4.08 8.72
CA GLY A 44 0.67 -3.79 7.32
C GLY A 44 1.63 -4.48 6.37
N CYS A 45 2.52 -3.71 5.75
CA CYS A 45 3.37 -4.17 4.65
C CYS A 45 4.19 -5.42 5.02
N ILE A 46 4.94 -5.37 6.13
CA ILE A 46 5.89 -6.44 6.47
C ILE A 46 5.18 -7.75 6.84
N PRO A 47 4.21 -7.77 7.78
CA PRO A 47 3.47 -8.99 8.05
C PRO A 47 2.75 -9.54 6.83
N THR A 48 2.07 -8.69 6.04
CA THR A 48 1.37 -9.14 4.83
C THR A 48 2.33 -9.80 3.84
N LYS A 49 3.48 -9.17 3.54
CA LYS A 49 4.45 -9.71 2.55
C LYS A 49 5.14 -10.97 3.06
N THR A 50 5.27 -11.14 4.36
CA THR A 50 5.69 -12.41 4.96
C THR A 50 4.69 -13.52 4.68
N LEU A 51 3.38 -13.23 4.80
CA LEU A 51 2.32 -14.19 4.49
C LEU A 51 2.22 -14.48 2.99
N VAL A 52 2.29 -13.46 2.13
CA VAL A 52 2.33 -13.61 0.66
C VAL A 52 3.46 -14.54 0.25
N HIS A 53 4.68 -14.30 0.73
CA HIS A 53 5.82 -15.16 0.43
C HIS A 53 5.57 -16.63 0.81
N THR A 54 4.97 -16.89 1.97
CA THR A 54 4.65 -18.25 2.40
C THR A 54 3.51 -18.83 1.56
N ALA A 55 2.50 -18.03 1.18
CA ALA A 55 1.41 -18.46 0.30
C ALA A 55 1.92 -18.89 -1.08
N ASP A 56 2.87 -18.13 -1.66
CA ASP A 56 3.47 -18.45 -2.96
C ASP A 56 4.32 -19.74 -2.89
N LEU A 57 5.12 -19.89 -1.83
CA LEU A 57 5.85 -21.15 -1.60
C LEU A 57 4.89 -22.33 -1.45
N TYR A 58 3.82 -22.16 -0.68
CA TYR A 58 2.84 -23.24 -0.44
C TYR A 58 2.11 -23.63 -1.73
N ARG A 59 1.74 -22.69 -2.59
CA ARG A 59 1.20 -22.99 -3.93
C ARG A 59 2.18 -23.82 -4.76
N THR A 60 3.46 -23.44 -4.75
CA THR A 60 4.51 -24.16 -5.49
C THR A 60 4.65 -25.61 -5.01
N VAL A 61 4.65 -25.86 -3.70
CA VAL A 61 4.87 -27.21 -3.16
C VAL A 61 3.60 -28.07 -3.09
N LYS A 62 2.41 -27.48 -3.14
CA LYS A 62 1.13 -28.23 -3.08
C LYS A 62 0.84 -29.04 -4.35
N GLY A 63 1.65 -28.89 -5.39
CA GLY A 63 1.66 -29.80 -6.52
C GLY A 63 0.94 -29.31 -7.77
N ASP A 64 0.82 -28.03 -7.96
CA ASP A 64 0.34 -27.44 -9.22
C ASP A 64 1.45 -27.39 -10.29
N THR A 65 2.67 -27.88 -9.97
CA THR A 65 3.77 -28.00 -10.92
C THR A 65 3.93 -29.46 -11.36
N PRO A 66 3.94 -29.75 -12.68
CA PRO A 66 3.96 -31.11 -13.20
C PRO A 66 5.20 -31.94 -12.82
N ASP A 67 6.30 -31.27 -12.52
CA ASP A 67 7.62 -31.83 -12.28
C ASP A 67 8.04 -31.87 -10.81
N LEU A 68 7.25 -31.27 -9.89
CA LEU A 68 7.51 -31.27 -8.45
C LEU A 68 6.41 -32.04 -7.71
N LYS A 69 6.77 -33.13 -7.04
CA LYS A 69 5.84 -33.90 -6.19
C LYS A 69 6.21 -33.73 -4.74
N CYS A 70 5.34 -33.10 -3.97
CA CYS A 70 5.45 -33.00 -2.51
C CYS A 70 4.28 -33.73 -1.87
N ALA A 71 4.56 -34.63 -0.94
CA ALA A 71 3.53 -35.29 -0.15
C ALA A 71 3.29 -34.56 1.16
N ASP A 72 2.06 -34.59 1.66
CA ASP A 72 1.65 -34.16 3.00
C ASP A 72 2.11 -32.73 3.40
N THR A 73 1.89 -31.78 2.50
CA THR A 73 2.19 -30.37 2.79
C THR A 73 1.04 -29.67 3.52
N ALA A 74 1.34 -28.98 4.60
CA ALA A 74 0.39 -28.17 5.35
C ALA A 74 1.02 -26.85 5.77
N VAL A 75 0.19 -25.82 6.00
CA VAL A 75 0.64 -24.54 6.57
C VAL A 75 0.77 -24.73 8.08
N ASP A 76 1.97 -24.50 8.60
CA ASP A 76 2.22 -24.38 10.03
C ASP A 76 1.95 -22.93 10.46
N TYR A 77 0.75 -22.68 10.97
CA TYR A 77 0.33 -21.33 11.39
C TYR A 77 1.12 -20.79 12.57
N GLU A 78 1.53 -21.65 13.51
CA GLU A 78 2.34 -21.25 14.65
C GLU A 78 3.75 -20.85 14.20
N GLY A 79 4.41 -21.69 13.41
CA GLY A 79 5.72 -21.40 12.80
C GLY A 79 5.70 -20.18 11.92
N LEU A 80 4.64 -19.98 11.12
CA LEU A 80 4.47 -18.80 10.27
C LEU A 80 4.29 -17.53 11.11
N ASN A 81 3.50 -17.59 12.17
CA ASN A 81 3.33 -16.45 13.08
C ASN A 81 4.64 -16.11 13.78
N ALA A 82 5.37 -17.10 14.28
CA ALA A 82 6.69 -16.89 14.88
C ALA A 82 7.69 -16.27 13.90
N LYS A 83 7.73 -16.73 12.65
CA LYS A 83 8.56 -16.15 11.58
C LYS A 83 8.20 -14.68 11.34
N LYS A 84 6.91 -14.35 11.24
CA LYS A 84 6.40 -13.00 11.05
C LYS A 84 6.84 -12.07 12.20
N GLU A 85 6.62 -12.48 13.43
CA GLU A 85 7.02 -11.71 14.62
C GLU A 85 8.54 -11.50 14.71
N ASN A 86 9.33 -12.51 14.41
CA ASN A 86 10.79 -12.38 14.38
C ASN A 86 11.27 -11.35 13.35
N ILE A 87 10.70 -11.31 12.17
CA ILE A 87 11.03 -10.31 11.13
C ILE A 87 10.67 -8.90 11.63
N ILE A 88 9.47 -8.73 12.23
CA ILE A 88 9.01 -7.46 12.78
C ILE A 88 9.97 -6.98 13.87
N LEU A 89 10.31 -7.83 14.83
CA LEU A 89 11.22 -7.52 15.95
C LEU A 89 12.61 -7.13 15.44
N GLN A 90 13.16 -7.86 14.47
CA GLN A 90 14.46 -7.57 13.89
C GLN A 90 14.49 -6.18 13.24
N LEU A 91 13.47 -5.84 12.42
CA LEU A 91 13.39 -4.56 11.75
C LEU A 91 13.14 -3.41 12.73
N ARG A 92 12.27 -3.59 13.73
CA ARG A 92 12.03 -2.62 14.79
C ARG A 92 13.30 -2.32 15.58
N GLY A 93 14.03 -3.35 15.98
CA GLY A 93 15.32 -3.21 16.67
C GLY A 93 16.39 -2.50 15.81
N GLY A 94 16.32 -2.63 14.49
CA GLY A 94 17.12 -1.83 13.54
C GLY A 94 16.81 -0.34 13.63
N ILE A 95 15.53 0.03 13.59
CA ILE A 95 15.06 1.42 13.73
C ILE A 95 15.49 2.00 15.09
N GLU A 96 15.27 1.27 16.18
CA GLU A 96 15.67 1.70 17.54
C GLU A 96 17.18 1.97 17.63
N LYS A 97 18.01 1.09 17.09
CA LYS A 97 19.47 1.29 17.05
C LYS A 97 19.86 2.54 16.26
N MET A 98 19.21 2.79 15.12
CA MET A 98 19.48 3.98 14.30
C MET A 98 19.04 5.26 15.01
N LEU A 99 17.86 5.28 15.65
CA LEU A 99 17.40 6.44 16.45
C LEU A 99 18.37 6.76 17.58
N LYS A 100 18.83 5.73 18.32
CA LYS A 100 19.83 5.88 19.36
C LYS A 100 21.18 6.40 18.84
N ALA A 101 21.66 5.86 17.72
CA ALA A 101 22.91 6.30 17.09
C ALA A 101 22.81 7.76 16.61
N GLY A 102 21.65 8.19 16.11
CA GLY A 102 21.34 9.56 15.74
C GLY A 102 21.12 10.51 16.91
N LYS A 103 21.20 10.02 18.17
CA LYS A 103 20.91 10.82 19.39
C LYS A 103 19.54 11.49 19.37
N ILE A 104 18.55 10.80 18.80
CA ILE A 104 17.17 11.23 18.74
C ILE A 104 16.48 10.81 20.04
N ASP A 105 15.84 11.76 20.71
CA ASP A 105 15.04 11.45 21.89
C ASP A 105 13.75 10.77 21.47
N VAL A 106 13.48 9.58 22.00
CA VAL A 106 12.26 8.81 21.72
C VAL A 106 11.41 8.73 22.96
N ILE A 107 10.16 9.21 22.85
CA ILE A 107 9.19 9.20 23.95
C ILE A 107 8.03 8.25 23.57
N HIS A 108 7.81 7.22 24.38
CA HIS A 108 6.69 6.29 24.22
C HIS A 108 5.46 6.82 24.94
N ALA A 109 4.65 7.65 24.26
CA ALA A 109 3.44 8.24 24.81
C ALA A 109 2.46 8.64 23.71
N LYS A 110 1.17 8.82 24.06
CA LYS A 110 0.23 9.54 23.21
C LYS A 110 0.63 11.03 23.26
N ALA A 111 0.79 11.64 22.08
CA ALA A 111 1.05 13.07 21.95
C ALA A 111 -0.20 13.83 21.58
N THR A 112 -0.37 15.04 22.15
CA THR A 112 -1.35 16.05 21.74
C THR A 112 -0.68 17.42 21.66
N MET A 113 -1.09 18.21 20.69
CA MET A 113 -0.61 19.58 20.50
C MET A 113 -1.44 20.54 21.33
N LYS A 114 -0.78 21.32 22.19
CA LYS A 114 -1.42 22.43 22.93
C LYS A 114 -1.48 23.71 22.12
N ASP A 115 -0.43 23.95 21.36
CA ASP A 115 -0.27 25.08 20.44
C ASP A 115 0.82 24.75 19.39
N ALA A 116 1.21 25.74 18.57
CA ALA A 116 2.19 25.55 17.50
C ALA A 116 3.63 25.24 18.00
N HIS A 117 3.92 25.38 19.28
CA HIS A 117 5.25 25.23 19.85
C HIS A 117 5.29 24.35 21.10
N THR A 118 4.12 23.82 21.52
CA THR A 118 4.01 23.00 22.74
C THR A 118 3.29 21.70 22.46
N VAL A 119 3.96 20.58 22.73
CA VAL A 119 3.41 19.23 22.61
C VAL A 119 3.33 18.62 24.00
N ARG A 120 2.18 18.04 24.34
CA ARG A 120 2.01 17.16 25.49
C ARG A 120 2.34 15.73 25.08
N ALA A 121 3.28 15.09 25.77
CA ALA A 121 3.62 13.68 25.62
C ALA A 121 3.32 12.94 26.95
N GLY A 122 2.17 12.29 27.05
CA GLY A 122 1.68 11.82 28.34
C GLY A 122 1.43 12.97 29.31
N GLU A 123 2.20 13.04 30.41
CA GLU A 123 2.13 14.13 31.41
C GLU A 123 3.14 15.25 31.15
N GLU A 124 4.14 15.03 30.29
CA GLU A 124 5.20 15.99 30.01
C GLU A 124 4.77 17.04 28.98
N LEU A 125 5.21 18.29 29.18
CA LEU A 125 5.09 19.37 28.20
C LEU A 125 6.45 19.62 27.57
N LEU A 126 6.51 19.57 26.25
CA LEU A 126 7.72 19.72 25.46
C LEU A 126 7.60 20.94 24.57
N GLU A 127 8.64 21.78 24.54
CA GLU A 127 8.72 22.96 23.70
C GLU A 127 9.55 22.69 22.45
N THR A 128 9.13 23.23 21.31
CA THR A 128 9.80 23.06 20.01
C THR A 128 9.67 24.29 19.10
N GLU A 129 10.57 24.42 18.14
CA GLU A 129 10.44 25.42 17.06
C GLU A 129 9.42 24.96 16.02
N ASN A 130 9.44 23.64 15.65
CA ASN A 130 8.58 23.09 14.61
C ASN A 130 7.98 21.77 15.07
N ILE A 131 6.80 21.44 14.53
CA ILE A 131 6.12 20.16 14.73
C ILE A 131 5.88 19.51 13.37
N LEU A 132 6.23 18.23 13.25
CA LEU A 132 5.91 17.40 12.09
C LEU A 132 4.92 16.30 12.47
N LEU A 133 3.72 16.36 11.91
CA LEU A 133 2.67 15.37 12.11
C LEU A 133 2.89 14.18 11.18
N CYS A 134 3.05 12.98 11.75
CA CYS A 134 3.24 11.72 11.05
C CYS A 134 2.34 10.61 11.64
N THR A 135 1.13 10.97 12.06
CA THR A 135 0.23 10.11 12.86
C THR A 135 -0.40 8.98 12.07
N GLY A 136 -0.29 9.00 10.75
CA GLY A 136 -0.68 7.89 9.85
C GLY A 136 -2.18 7.66 9.77
N SER A 137 -2.57 6.42 9.60
CA SER A 137 -3.95 6.00 9.39
C SER A 137 -4.29 4.71 10.14
N GLU A 138 -5.57 4.44 10.30
CA GLU A 138 -6.15 3.24 10.88
C GLU A 138 -7.19 2.62 9.93
N PRO A 139 -7.59 1.33 10.08
CA PRO A 139 -8.65 0.73 9.28
C PRO A 139 -9.93 1.55 9.35
N ALA A 140 -10.56 1.80 8.20
CA ALA A 140 -11.83 2.50 8.14
C ALA A 140 -12.98 1.52 8.37
N MET A 141 -13.82 1.79 9.37
CA MET A 141 -15.05 1.04 9.59
C MET A 141 -16.18 1.62 8.76
N ILE A 142 -17.00 0.77 8.15
CA ILE A 142 -18.18 1.18 7.38
C ILE A 142 -19.41 1.21 8.28
N PRO A 143 -20.35 2.13 8.05
CA PRO A 143 -21.54 2.29 8.91
C PRO A 143 -22.64 1.30 8.51
N ILE A 144 -22.47 0.01 8.79
CA ILE A 144 -23.49 -1.03 8.61
C ILE A 144 -23.86 -1.67 9.95
N SER A 145 -25.10 -2.12 10.08
CA SER A 145 -25.57 -2.80 11.28
C SER A 145 -24.81 -4.12 11.47
N GLY A 146 -24.44 -4.44 12.71
CA GLY A 146 -23.73 -5.65 13.09
C GLY A 146 -22.23 -5.61 12.84
N ILE A 147 -21.67 -4.44 12.52
CA ILE A 147 -20.21 -4.26 12.34
C ILE A 147 -19.41 -4.58 13.62
N GLU A 148 -20.05 -4.47 14.76
CA GLU A 148 -19.50 -4.76 16.10
C GLU A 148 -19.61 -6.24 16.51
N CYS A 149 -20.20 -7.10 15.69
CA CYS A 149 -20.29 -8.52 15.99
C CYS A 149 -18.90 -9.15 16.19
N GLU A 150 -18.79 -10.02 17.16
CA GLU A 150 -17.58 -10.80 17.38
C GLU A 150 -17.26 -11.67 16.14
N GLY A 151 -16.01 -11.62 15.64
CA GLY A 151 -15.59 -12.27 14.40
C GLY A 151 -15.58 -11.33 13.20
N VAL A 152 -16.12 -10.11 13.32
CA VAL A 152 -15.84 -9.01 12.39
C VAL A 152 -14.48 -8.44 12.77
N ILE A 153 -13.55 -8.46 11.83
CA ILE A 153 -12.14 -8.15 12.05
C ILE A 153 -11.61 -7.12 11.04
N THR A 154 -10.53 -6.46 11.40
CA THR A 154 -9.81 -5.51 10.54
C THR A 154 -8.51 -6.13 10.03
N SER A 155 -7.80 -5.39 9.14
CA SER A 155 -6.45 -5.77 8.72
C SER A 155 -5.45 -5.84 9.88
N ASP A 156 -5.62 -5.02 10.90
CA ASP A 156 -4.76 -5.05 12.09
C ASP A 156 -4.96 -6.37 12.89
N ASP A 157 -6.20 -6.84 12.98
CA ASP A 157 -6.56 -8.06 13.71
C ASP A 157 -6.09 -9.31 12.99
N ILE A 158 -6.41 -9.45 11.70
CA ILE A 158 -6.06 -10.65 10.92
C ILE A 158 -4.55 -10.84 10.79
N LEU A 159 -3.78 -9.74 10.71
CA LEU A 159 -2.32 -9.79 10.65
C LEU A 159 -1.66 -10.01 12.02
N ARG A 160 -2.32 -9.63 13.12
CA ARG A 160 -1.87 -9.90 14.48
C ARG A 160 -2.08 -11.37 14.85
N ASP A 161 -3.30 -11.84 14.69
CA ASP A 161 -3.76 -13.12 15.26
C ASP A 161 -3.59 -14.30 14.29
N LEU A 162 -3.52 -14.03 12.99
CA LEU A 162 -3.42 -15.01 11.90
C LEU A 162 -4.39 -16.20 12.11
N PRO A 163 -5.72 -15.94 12.26
CA PRO A 163 -6.67 -17.00 12.59
C PRO A 163 -6.77 -18.03 11.46
N GLN A 164 -6.80 -19.31 11.83
CA GLN A 164 -7.16 -20.38 10.91
C GLN A 164 -8.68 -20.45 10.80
N MET A 165 -9.21 -20.49 9.56
CA MET A 165 -10.64 -20.46 9.30
C MET A 165 -10.99 -21.23 8.04
N GLU A 166 -12.22 -21.75 7.94
CA GLU A 166 -12.74 -22.43 6.75
C GLU A 166 -13.31 -21.43 5.73
N ASP A 167 -14.03 -20.41 6.22
CA ASP A 167 -14.71 -19.42 5.40
C ASP A 167 -14.33 -18.00 5.81
N LEU A 168 -14.01 -17.14 4.83
CA LEU A 168 -13.71 -15.72 5.02
C LEU A 168 -14.50 -14.85 4.05
N ILE A 169 -15.24 -13.87 4.57
CA ILE A 169 -15.82 -12.80 3.75
C ILE A 169 -14.94 -11.56 3.88
N ILE A 170 -14.63 -10.91 2.75
CA ILE A 170 -13.86 -9.66 2.70
C ILE A 170 -14.75 -8.56 2.13
N ILE A 171 -14.99 -7.51 2.89
CA ILE A 171 -15.70 -6.32 2.44
C ILE A 171 -14.67 -5.28 2.02
N GLY A 172 -14.55 -5.08 0.71
CA GLY A 172 -13.58 -4.20 0.05
C GLY A 172 -12.58 -4.95 -0.80
N GLY A 173 -12.65 -4.75 -2.12
CA GLY A 173 -11.75 -5.31 -3.13
C GLY A 173 -10.55 -4.42 -3.46
N GLY A 174 -10.12 -3.58 -2.53
CA GLY A 174 -8.89 -2.79 -2.62
C GLY A 174 -7.62 -3.63 -2.43
N VAL A 175 -6.46 -2.97 -2.35
CA VAL A 175 -5.14 -3.63 -2.20
C VAL A 175 -5.12 -4.61 -1.03
N ILE A 176 -5.55 -4.16 0.16
CA ILE A 176 -5.54 -4.98 1.39
C ILE A 176 -6.45 -6.20 1.21
N GLY A 177 -7.68 -5.99 0.73
CA GLY A 177 -8.64 -7.07 0.54
C GLY A 177 -8.16 -8.11 -0.47
N CYS A 178 -7.58 -7.67 -1.59
CA CYS A 178 -7.06 -8.57 -2.63
C CYS A 178 -5.83 -9.37 -2.15
N GLU A 179 -4.90 -8.73 -1.42
CA GLU A 179 -3.74 -9.44 -0.88
C GLU A 179 -4.15 -10.50 0.14
N ILE A 180 -5.01 -10.15 1.10
CA ILE A 180 -5.53 -11.10 2.11
C ILE A 180 -6.34 -12.22 1.44
N ALA A 181 -7.18 -11.90 0.44
CA ALA A 181 -7.93 -12.90 -0.32
C ALA A 181 -6.99 -13.95 -0.94
N GLY A 182 -5.93 -13.51 -1.60
CA GLY A 182 -4.96 -14.41 -2.22
C GLY A 182 -4.15 -15.23 -1.21
N ILE A 183 -3.83 -14.68 -0.03
CA ILE A 183 -3.14 -15.40 1.05
C ILE A 183 -4.02 -16.53 1.60
N TYR A 184 -5.23 -16.20 2.03
CA TYR A 184 -6.11 -17.18 2.66
C TYR A 184 -6.64 -18.23 1.69
N GLU A 185 -6.90 -17.86 0.43
CA GLU A 185 -7.19 -18.82 -0.64
C GLU A 185 -6.06 -19.83 -0.79
N ALA A 186 -4.81 -19.39 -0.84
CA ALA A 186 -3.67 -20.30 -0.93
C ALA A 186 -3.61 -21.26 0.26
N PHE A 187 -3.95 -20.82 1.45
CA PHE A 187 -3.99 -21.64 2.67
C PHE A 187 -5.20 -22.57 2.75
N GLY A 188 -6.11 -22.51 1.77
CA GLY A 188 -7.26 -23.41 1.66
C GLY A 188 -8.56 -22.87 2.24
N THR A 189 -8.58 -21.61 2.69
CA THR A 189 -9.81 -20.94 3.14
C THR A 189 -10.70 -20.61 1.92
N LYS A 190 -12.00 -20.84 2.04
CA LYS A 190 -12.98 -20.40 1.06
C LYS A 190 -13.23 -18.90 1.23
N VAL A 191 -12.89 -18.11 0.21
CA VAL A 191 -12.92 -16.65 0.27
C VAL A 191 -14.02 -16.07 -0.60
N THR A 192 -14.79 -15.13 -0.05
CA THR A 192 -15.77 -14.31 -0.77
C THR A 192 -15.38 -12.84 -0.66
N VAL A 193 -15.25 -12.12 -1.77
CA VAL A 193 -14.92 -10.69 -1.82
C VAL A 193 -16.14 -9.90 -2.29
N ILE A 194 -16.58 -8.93 -1.48
CA ILE A 194 -17.67 -8.00 -1.79
C ILE A 194 -17.08 -6.62 -2.04
N GLU A 195 -17.20 -6.13 -3.28
CA GLU A 195 -16.69 -4.81 -3.71
C GLU A 195 -17.84 -3.94 -4.24
N ALA A 196 -17.98 -2.76 -3.67
CA ALA A 196 -19.05 -1.83 -4.03
C ALA A 196 -18.84 -1.19 -5.43
N LEU A 197 -17.60 -1.06 -5.86
CA LEU A 197 -17.24 -0.44 -7.14
C LEU A 197 -17.21 -1.46 -8.28
N ASP A 198 -16.99 -0.95 -9.49
CA ASP A 198 -17.11 -1.73 -10.74
C ASP A 198 -16.07 -2.86 -10.89
N ASN A 199 -14.91 -2.70 -10.29
CA ASN A 199 -13.78 -3.62 -10.44
C ASN A 199 -13.01 -3.74 -9.12
N LEU A 200 -12.27 -4.82 -8.95
CA LEU A 200 -11.23 -4.91 -7.94
C LEU A 200 -10.18 -3.82 -8.17
N LEU A 201 -9.44 -3.48 -7.11
CA LEU A 201 -8.38 -2.46 -7.10
C LEU A 201 -8.87 -1.11 -7.64
N PRO A 202 -9.95 -0.54 -7.07
CA PRO A 202 -10.43 0.77 -7.48
C PRO A 202 -9.32 1.81 -7.32
N GLY A 203 -9.11 2.62 -8.34
CA GLY A 203 -8.00 3.60 -8.39
C GLY A 203 -6.76 3.11 -9.15
N MET A 204 -6.72 1.85 -9.58
CA MET A 204 -5.76 1.32 -10.55
C MET A 204 -6.40 1.16 -11.93
N ASP A 205 -5.61 0.71 -12.90
CA ASP A 205 -6.12 0.42 -14.24
C ASP A 205 -7.25 -0.63 -14.20
N SER A 206 -8.40 -0.29 -14.78
CA SER A 206 -9.59 -1.14 -14.73
C SER A 206 -9.40 -2.51 -15.40
N GLU A 207 -8.47 -2.62 -16.35
CA GLU A 207 -8.15 -3.89 -17.00
C GLU A 207 -7.41 -4.82 -16.03
N ALA A 208 -6.50 -4.26 -15.20
CA ALA A 208 -5.81 -5.02 -14.16
C ALA A 208 -6.80 -5.55 -13.12
N GLY A 209 -7.73 -4.71 -12.64
CA GLY A 209 -8.76 -5.13 -11.67
C GLY A 209 -9.68 -6.22 -12.23
N ARG A 210 -10.13 -6.10 -13.49
CA ARG A 210 -10.93 -7.15 -14.14
C ARG A 210 -10.16 -8.44 -14.37
N SER A 211 -8.89 -8.33 -14.76
CA SER A 211 -8.02 -9.49 -14.97
C SER A 211 -7.75 -10.23 -13.67
N LEU A 212 -7.51 -9.50 -12.56
CA LEU A 212 -7.37 -10.08 -11.23
C LEU A 212 -8.64 -10.82 -10.79
N ALA A 213 -9.82 -10.24 -11.02
CA ALA A 213 -11.09 -10.88 -10.70
C ALA A 213 -11.27 -12.22 -11.46
N MET A 214 -10.81 -12.29 -12.73
CA MET A 214 -10.82 -13.55 -13.49
C MET A 214 -9.84 -14.59 -12.91
N VAL A 215 -8.64 -14.17 -12.50
CA VAL A 215 -7.66 -15.04 -11.84
C VAL A 215 -8.23 -15.57 -10.52
N PHE A 216 -8.78 -14.69 -9.70
CA PHE A 216 -9.40 -15.05 -8.42
C PHE A 216 -10.53 -16.07 -8.61
N LYS A 217 -11.42 -15.80 -9.55
CA LYS A 217 -12.52 -16.73 -9.86
C LYS A 217 -12.03 -18.10 -10.32
N LYS A 218 -10.97 -18.15 -11.16
CA LYS A 218 -10.34 -19.41 -11.58
C LYS A 218 -9.78 -20.21 -10.40
N ARG A 219 -9.33 -19.52 -9.34
CA ARG A 219 -8.80 -20.11 -8.10
C ARG A 219 -9.87 -20.42 -7.05
N GLY A 220 -11.14 -20.15 -7.33
CA GLY A 220 -12.24 -20.45 -6.42
C GLY A 220 -12.57 -19.33 -5.43
N ILE A 221 -11.97 -18.15 -5.55
CA ILE A 221 -12.41 -16.97 -4.81
C ILE A 221 -13.70 -16.44 -5.45
N ASP A 222 -14.76 -16.31 -4.65
CA ASP A 222 -16.03 -15.74 -5.10
C ASP A 222 -15.98 -14.22 -5.07
N VAL A 223 -16.03 -13.58 -6.23
CA VAL A 223 -15.84 -12.11 -6.37
C VAL A 223 -17.13 -11.47 -6.86
N HIS A 224 -17.67 -10.57 -6.05
CA HIS A 224 -18.85 -9.78 -6.32
C HIS A 224 -18.50 -8.29 -6.39
N CYS A 225 -18.32 -7.76 -7.61
CA CYS A 225 -18.21 -6.32 -7.86
C CYS A 225 -19.59 -5.70 -8.08
N LYS A 226 -19.73 -4.37 -7.92
CA LYS A 226 -21.01 -3.62 -7.92
C LYS A 226 -21.99 -4.15 -6.87
N THR A 227 -21.46 -4.56 -5.74
CA THR A 227 -22.20 -5.26 -4.69
C THR A 227 -22.00 -4.55 -3.35
N LYS A 228 -23.10 -4.14 -2.72
CA LYS A 228 -23.05 -3.35 -1.50
C LYS A 228 -23.33 -4.23 -0.27
N ALA A 229 -22.43 -4.22 0.69
CA ALA A 229 -22.68 -4.78 2.02
C ALA A 229 -23.79 -3.98 2.72
N VAL A 230 -24.76 -4.66 3.33
CA VAL A 230 -25.97 -4.05 3.95
C VAL A 230 -25.96 -4.19 5.46
N SER A 231 -25.84 -5.41 5.96
CA SER A 231 -25.84 -5.68 7.39
C SER A 231 -25.14 -7.01 7.69
N ILE A 232 -24.67 -7.14 8.92
CA ILE A 232 -24.08 -8.35 9.47
C ILE A 232 -24.96 -8.83 10.62
N SER A 233 -25.18 -10.14 10.72
CA SER A 233 -25.78 -10.79 11.87
C SER A 233 -24.89 -11.96 12.29
N LYS A 234 -25.03 -12.41 13.53
CA LYS A 234 -24.30 -13.56 14.07
C LYS A 234 -25.28 -14.53 14.74
N ASP A 235 -25.31 -15.74 14.23
CA ASP A 235 -25.87 -16.93 14.88
C ASP A 235 -24.73 -17.90 15.17
N GLU A 236 -24.71 -19.08 14.55
CA GLU A 236 -23.57 -20.01 14.63
C GLU A 236 -22.33 -19.49 13.86
N LYS A 237 -22.57 -18.89 12.66
CA LYS A 237 -21.58 -18.17 11.86
C LYS A 237 -22.03 -16.73 11.66
N LEU A 238 -21.08 -15.86 11.25
CA LEU A 238 -21.41 -14.52 10.77
C LEU A 238 -22.10 -14.63 9.41
N THR A 239 -23.19 -13.88 9.24
CA THR A 239 -23.95 -13.81 7.98
C THR A 239 -23.96 -12.37 7.49
N LEU A 240 -23.40 -12.14 6.30
CA LEU A 240 -23.46 -10.85 5.61
C LEU A 240 -24.67 -10.83 4.68
N ALA A 241 -25.56 -9.85 4.85
CA ALA A 241 -26.55 -9.48 3.84
C ALA A 241 -25.91 -8.44 2.89
N TYR A 242 -26.06 -8.65 1.60
CA TYR A 242 -25.55 -7.76 0.56
C TYR A 242 -26.54 -7.57 -0.59
N GLU A 243 -26.46 -6.44 -1.25
CA GLU A 243 -27.29 -6.10 -2.40
C GLU A 243 -26.49 -6.24 -3.70
N GLU A 244 -26.94 -7.11 -4.58
CA GLU A 244 -26.39 -7.34 -5.92
C GLU A 244 -27.49 -7.25 -6.96
N LYS A 245 -27.38 -6.35 -7.94
CA LYS A 245 -28.35 -6.15 -9.03
C LYS A 245 -29.78 -5.88 -8.55
N GLY A 246 -29.93 -5.24 -7.39
CA GLY A 246 -31.25 -4.91 -6.78
C GLY A 246 -31.88 -6.07 -5.99
N GLU A 247 -31.19 -7.20 -5.83
CA GLU A 247 -31.59 -8.32 -4.99
C GLU A 247 -30.77 -8.37 -3.72
N THR A 248 -31.40 -8.62 -2.58
CA THR A 248 -30.70 -8.89 -1.32
C THR A 248 -30.38 -10.37 -1.24
N LYS A 249 -29.10 -10.68 -1.04
CA LYS A 249 -28.56 -12.01 -0.85
C LYS A 249 -27.82 -12.12 0.46
N THR A 250 -27.52 -13.33 0.90
CA THR A 250 -26.75 -13.59 2.11
C THR A 250 -25.62 -14.58 1.85
N VAL A 251 -24.53 -14.43 2.60
CA VAL A 251 -23.42 -15.37 2.64
C VAL A 251 -22.90 -15.46 4.07
N SER A 252 -22.49 -16.66 4.51
CA SER A 252 -22.01 -16.89 5.88
C SER A 252 -20.55 -17.29 5.90
N ALA A 253 -19.83 -16.90 6.98
CA ALA A 253 -18.42 -17.22 7.17
C ALA A 253 -18.07 -17.25 8.66
N ASP A 254 -16.89 -17.81 8.97
CA ASP A 254 -16.31 -17.79 10.32
C ASP A 254 -15.88 -16.38 10.71
N HIS A 255 -15.33 -15.61 9.75
CA HIS A 255 -14.91 -14.23 9.93
C HIS A 255 -15.33 -13.33 8.77
N ILE A 256 -15.53 -12.05 9.08
CA ILE A 256 -15.75 -10.99 8.10
C ILE A 256 -14.65 -9.93 8.26
N LEU A 257 -13.78 -9.79 7.25
CA LEU A 257 -12.74 -8.77 7.20
C LEU A 257 -13.28 -7.46 6.60
N ILE A 258 -13.12 -6.37 7.33
CA ILE A 258 -13.39 -5.02 6.81
C ILE A 258 -12.10 -4.47 6.20
N ALA A 259 -12.08 -4.36 4.87
CA ALA A 259 -10.97 -3.84 4.07
C ALA A 259 -11.40 -2.66 3.18
N ALA A 260 -12.36 -1.84 3.67
CA ALA A 260 -13.01 -0.76 2.92
C ALA A 260 -12.20 0.55 2.89
N GLY A 261 -10.91 0.50 3.19
CA GLY A 261 -10.00 1.65 3.15
C GLY A 261 -9.38 2.00 4.49
N ARG A 262 -8.73 3.16 4.55
CA ARG A 262 -8.04 3.66 5.76
C ARG A 262 -8.45 5.09 6.06
N LYS A 263 -8.62 5.40 7.34
CA LYS A 263 -8.95 6.71 7.88
C LYS A 263 -7.70 7.35 8.48
N ALA A 264 -7.42 8.59 8.14
CA ALA A 264 -6.31 9.34 8.73
C ALA A 264 -6.54 9.59 10.22
N VAL A 265 -5.47 9.52 11.02
CA VAL A 265 -5.50 9.82 12.46
C VAL A 265 -5.16 11.29 12.66
N THR A 266 -6.19 12.11 12.88
CA THR A 266 -6.08 13.57 12.97
C THR A 266 -6.46 14.15 14.34
N ASP A 267 -6.76 13.31 15.32
CA ASP A 267 -7.24 13.66 16.67
C ASP A 267 -6.08 13.94 17.67
N VAL A 268 -5.15 14.81 17.27
CA VAL A 268 -3.93 15.11 18.07
C VAL A 268 -3.87 16.55 18.55
N PHE A 269 -5.00 17.26 18.61
CA PHE A 269 -5.05 18.68 18.95
C PHE A 269 -5.85 18.92 20.22
N GLU A 270 -5.30 19.72 21.14
CA GLU A 270 -6.00 20.39 22.24
C GLU A 270 -6.34 21.85 21.84
N CYS A 271 -5.83 22.34 20.72
CA CYS A 271 -6.05 23.65 20.10
C CYS A 271 -6.83 23.50 18.79
N GLU A 272 -6.99 24.59 18.06
CA GLU A 272 -7.58 24.58 16.73
C GLU A 272 -6.75 23.69 15.79
N ALA A 273 -7.43 22.78 15.06
CA ALA A 273 -6.77 21.89 14.11
C ALA A 273 -6.52 22.61 12.77
N PRO A 274 -5.46 22.25 12.03
CA PRO A 274 -5.23 22.77 10.68
C PRO A 274 -6.38 22.44 9.73
N SER A 275 -6.46 23.18 8.62
CA SER A 275 -7.44 22.92 7.55
C SER A 275 -7.35 21.50 7.00
N MET A 276 -8.52 20.90 6.75
CA MET A 276 -8.64 19.54 6.26
C MET A 276 -9.54 19.45 5.04
N GLU A 277 -9.25 18.50 4.17
CA GLU A 277 -10.13 18.06 3.09
C GLU A 277 -10.30 16.54 3.17
N ARG A 278 -11.55 16.07 3.10
CA ARG A 278 -11.91 14.63 3.22
C ARG A 278 -11.26 13.94 4.43
N GLY A 279 -11.17 14.65 5.56
CA GLY A 279 -10.61 14.13 6.81
C GLY A 279 -9.09 14.00 6.83
N ARG A 280 -8.37 14.65 5.91
CA ARG A 280 -6.91 14.73 5.86
C ARG A 280 -6.45 16.18 5.81
N PHE A 281 -5.27 16.47 6.38
CA PHE A 281 -4.72 17.83 6.39
C PHE A 281 -4.35 18.30 4.99
N THR A 282 -4.71 19.53 4.67
CA THR A 282 -4.17 20.26 3.51
C THR A 282 -2.83 20.87 3.88
N VAL A 283 -1.88 20.79 2.97
CA VAL A 283 -0.55 21.39 3.12
C VAL A 283 -0.23 22.22 1.89
N ASN A 284 0.64 23.22 2.08
CA ASN A 284 1.21 23.97 0.96
C ASN A 284 2.35 23.16 0.27
N GLU A 285 2.99 23.75 -0.73
CA GLU A 285 4.11 23.13 -1.47
C GLU A 285 5.31 22.79 -0.57
N ARG A 286 5.38 23.33 0.64
CA ARG A 286 6.43 23.09 1.63
C ARG A 286 6.03 22.09 2.71
N PHE A 287 4.94 21.36 2.55
CA PHE A 287 4.36 20.45 3.55
C PHE A 287 3.93 21.13 4.85
N GLU A 288 3.87 22.47 4.90
CA GLU A 288 3.36 23.23 6.02
C GLU A 288 1.83 23.28 5.95
N THR A 289 1.18 23.10 7.09
CA THR A 289 -0.29 23.16 7.21
C THR A 289 -0.78 24.62 7.18
N SER A 290 -2.07 24.85 7.41
CA SER A 290 -2.62 26.20 7.56
C SER A 290 -2.14 26.92 8.84
N ILE A 291 -1.48 26.22 9.74
CA ILE A 291 -0.88 26.80 10.97
C ILE A 291 0.64 26.84 10.79
N PRO A 292 1.26 28.03 10.90
CA PRO A 292 2.71 28.17 10.77
C PRO A 292 3.48 27.26 11.74
N HIS A 293 4.64 26.74 11.31
CA HIS A 293 5.52 25.83 12.05
C HIS A 293 4.96 24.42 12.29
N ILE A 294 3.75 24.12 11.77
CA ILE A 294 3.16 22.79 11.80
C ILE A 294 3.18 22.19 10.41
N TYR A 295 3.92 21.11 10.25
CA TYR A 295 4.09 20.35 9.02
C TYR A 295 3.36 19.01 9.12
N ALA A 296 3.03 18.42 7.96
CA ALA A 296 2.42 17.10 7.93
C ALA A 296 3.02 16.22 6.81
N ALA A 297 3.17 14.92 7.07
CA ALA A 297 3.66 13.95 6.10
C ALA A 297 2.98 12.58 6.26
N GLY A 298 2.86 11.83 5.17
CA GLY A 298 2.28 10.50 5.12
C GLY A 298 0.76 10.50 4.95
N ASP A 299 0.12 9.45 5.46
CA ASP A 299 -1.29 9.11 5.20
C ASP A 299 -2.30 10.20 5.62
N ILE A 300 -1.88 11.10 6.50
CA ILE A 300 -2.69 12.21 7.00
C ILE A 300 -2.79 13.39 6.02
N VAL A 301 -1.98 13.40 4.95
CA VAL A 301 -1.94 14.52 3.99
C VAL A 301 -2.88 14.26 2.83
N TYR A 302 -3.73 15.24 2.52
CA TYR A 302 -4.64 15.19 1.38
C TYR A 302 -3.88 15.33 0.04
N GLY A 303 -4.38 14.65 -1.01
CA GLY A 303 -3.84 14.73 -2.36
C GLY A 303 -2.71 13.74 -2.68
N TYR A 304 -2.24 12.98 -1.69
CA TYR A 304 -1.19 11.98 -1.88
C TYR A 304 -1.68 10.56 -1.58
N PRO A 305 -1.11 9.52 -2.26
CA PRO A 305 -1.43 8.13 -1.97
C PRO A 305 -0.91 7.71 -0.58
N GLN A 306 -1.71 6.88 0.12
CA GLN A 306 -1.37 6.34 1.44
C GLN A 306 -0.40 5.14 1.29
N LEU A 307 0.86 5.43 0.94
CA LEU A 307 1.93 4.46 0.72
C LEU A 307 3.15 4.78 1.58
N ALA A 308 3.81 3.75 2.10
CA ALA A 308 4.96 3.93 2.99
C ALA A 308 6.10 4.72 2.34
N HIS A 309 6.45 4.43 1.09
CA HIS A 309 7.51 5.13 0.36
C HIS A 309 7.13 6.58 0.01
N THR A 310 5.85 6.87 -0.27
CA THR A 310 5.36 8.24 -0.39
C THR A 310 5.52 8.99 0.93
N ALA A 311 5.11 8.38 2.03
CA ALA A 311 5.24 8.95 3.38
C ALA A 311 6.70 9.25 3.73
N MET A 312 7.64 8.36 3.41
CA MET A 312 9.09 8.56 3.60
C MET A 312 9.62 9.71 2.75
N ALA A 313 9.23 9.79 1.48
CA ALA A 313 9.66 10.86 0.57
C ALA A 313 9.13 12.24 1.01
N MET A 314 7.85 12.31 1.41
CA MET A 314 7.24 13.52 1.98
C MET A 314 7.96 13.97 3.24
N ALA A 315 8.30 13.03 4.14
CA ALA A 315 9.00 13.31 5.39
C ALA A 315 10.39 13.94 5.15
N VAL A 316 11.16 13.42 4.20
CA VAL A 316 12.45 14.02 3.79
C VAL A 316 12.24 15.44 3.29
N ASN A 317 11.26 15.67 2.42
CA ASN A 317 10.98 17.00 1.87
C ASN A 317 10.44 17.97 2.94
N ALA A 318 9.61 17.51 3.87
CA ALA A 318 9.15 18.34 5.00
C ALA A 318 10.33 18.81 5.87
N VAL A 319 11.30 17.93 6.14
CA VAL A 319 12.54 18.34 6.86
C VAL A 319 13.37 19.32 6.02
N CYS A 320 13.46 19.13 4.69
CA CYS A 320 14.10 20.11 3.80
C CYS A 320 13.39 21.47 3.87
N ALA A 321 12.06 21.48 3.90
CA ALA A 321 11.26 22.71 4.04
C ALA A 321 11.51 23.41 5.38
N ILE A 322 11.51 22.68 6.50
CA ILE A 322 11.83 23.20 7.83
C ILE A 322 13.23 23.86 7.85
N ARG A 323 14.20 23.25 7.19
CA ARG A 323 15.58 23.75 7.07
C ARG A 323 15.76 24.83 6.00
N ASN A 324 14.73 25.15 5.24
CA ASN A 324 14.78 26.06 4.09
C ASN A 324 15.85 25.71 3.05
N VAL A 325 15.95 24.42 2.70
CA VAL A 325 16.84 23.88 1.64
C VAL A 325 16.02 23.25 0.52
N PRO A 326 16.59 23.05 -0.69
CA PRO A 326 15.90 22.39 -1.80
C PRO A 326 15.43 20.98 -1.46
N PHE A 327 14.32 20.57 -2.03
CA PHE A 327 13.77 19.21 -1.86
C PHE A 327 14.69 18.15 -2.45
N LYS A 328 14.73 17.00 -1.81
CA LYS A 328 15.54 15.84 -2.19
C LYS A 328 14.78 14.78 -2.97
N ARG A 329 13.43 14.82 -2.94
CA ARG A 329 12.57 13.80 -3.54
C ARG A 329 11.56 14.44 -4.49
N ASP A 330 11.46 13.87 -5.68
CA ASP A 330 10.36 14.13 -6.59
C ASP A 330 9.17 13.26 -6.19
N LEU A 331 7.99 13.83 -6.11
CA LEU A 331 6.73 13.16 -5.80
C LEU A 331 5.77 13.12 -7.00
N SER A 332 6.24 13.54 -8.18
CA SER A 332 5.42 13.55 -9.40
C SER A 332 5.13 12.13 -9.91
N VAL A 333 6.04 11.20 -9.67
CA VAL A 333 5.90 9.79 -10.04
C VAL A 333 6.03 8.90 -8.82
N VAL A 334 4.91 8.32 -8.40
CA VAL A 334 4.88 7.41 -7.25
C VAL A 334 4.48 6.01 -7.75
N PRO A 335 5.38 5.02 -7.70
CA PRO A 335 5.01 3.65 -8.05
C PRO A 335 4.04 3.07 -7.03
N SER A 336 3.09 2.26 -7.49
CA SER A 336 2.14 1.52 -6.66
C SER A 336 2.27 0.02 -6.94
N GLY A 337 2.16 -0.81 -5.90
CA GLY A 337 2.29 -2.26 -6.02
C GLY A 337 1.24 -3.00 -5.20
N VAL A 338 0.76 -4.12 -5.75
CA VAL A 338 -0.17 -5.06 -5.14
C VAL A 338 0.45 -6.44 -5.22
N TYR A 339 0.62 -7.07 -4.08
CA TYR A 339 1.31 -8.35 -3.94
C TYR A 339 0.30 -9.52 -4.03
N THR A 340 -0.42 -9.56 -5.13
CA THR A 340 -1.25 -10.70 -5.53
C THR A 340 -0.41 -11.67 -6.38
N CYS A 341 -0.97 -12.78 -6.78
CA CYS A 341 -0.38 -13.68 -7.76
C CYS A 341 -1.31 -13.74 -9.01
N PRO A 342 -0.89 -13.17 -10.17
CA PRO A 342 0.34 -12.42 -10.37
C PRO A 342 0.33 -11.07 -9.63
N GLU A 343 1.52 -10.49 -9.43
CA GLU A 343 1.66 -9.14 -8.89
C GLU A 343 1.09 -8.09 -9.86
N ILE A 344 0.64 -6.96 -9.30
CA ILE A 344 0.21 -5.80 -10.10
C ILE A 344 0.98 -4.58 -9.64
N ALA A 345 1.52 -3.81 -10.59
CA ALA A 345 2.18 -2.55 -10.29
C ALA A 345 1.85 -1.48 -11.34
N SER A 346 1.92 -0.23 -10.93
CA SER A 346 1.73 0.91 -11.82
C SER A 346 2.60 2.09 -11.43
N ALA A 347 2.97 2.91 -12.41
CA ALA A 347 3.63 4.19 -12.23
C ALA A 347 3.17 5.18 -13.31
N GLY A 348 3.12 6.48 -12.99
CA GLY A 348 2.68 7.53 -13.90
C GLY A 348 1.17 7.54 -14.10
N ILE A 349 0.72 7.98 -15.27
CA ILE A 349 -0.71 8.20 -15.58
C ILE A 349 -1.21 7.27 -16.70
N SER A 350 -2.49 6.93 -16.62
CA SER A 350 -3.20 6.17 -17.64
C SER A 350 -3.54 7.05 -18.88
N GLU A 351 -3.91 6.41 -19.97
CA GLU A 351 -4.40 7.10 -21.18
C GLU A 351 -5.63 7.97 -20.87
N LYS A 352 -6.51 7.52 -19.99
CA LYS A 352 -7.68 8.28 -19.54
C LYS A 352 -7.26 9.54 -18.78
N GLU A 353 -6.36 9.42 -17.81
CA GLU A 353 -5.86 10.56 -17.01
C GLU A 353 -5.06 11.55 -17.89
N ALA A 354 -4.34 11.05 -18.90
CA ALA A 354 -3.68 11.90 -19.90
C ALA A 354 -4.70 12.71 -20.69
N ALA A 355 -5.78 12.08 -21.16
CA ALA A 355 -6.87 12.76 -21.86
C ALA A 355 -7.59 13.81 -20.98
N GLU A 356 -7.82 13.52 -19.68
CA GLU A 356 -8.37 14.48 -18.72
C GLU A 356 -7.46 15.71 -18.52
N LYS A 357 -6.15 15.56 -18.72
CA LYS A 357 -5.15 16.64 -18.71
C LYS A 357 -4.96 17.33 -20.08
N GLY A 358 -5.77 16.96 -21.09
CA GLY A 358 -5.69 17.52 -22.43
C GLY A 358 -4.53 17.00 -23.28
N MET A 359 -3.85 15.91 -22.85
CA MET A 359 -2.74 15.29 -23.56
C MET A 359 -3.26 14.23 -24.54
N GLN A 360 -2.71 14.17 -25.74
CA GLN A 360 -2.95 13.04 -26.65
C GLN A 360 -1.99 11.90 -26.30
N ALA A 361 -2.54 10.80 -25.81
CA ALA A 361 -1.78 9.63 -25.46
C ALA A 361 -2.16 8.41 -26.30
N ILE A 362 -1.22 7.49 -26.42
CA ILE A 362 -1.40 6.18 -27.04
C ILE A 362 -0.92 5.10 -26.08
N SER A 363 -1.44 3.89 -26.23
CA SER A 363 -1.00 2.76 -25.41
C SER A 363 -0.44 1.62 -26.25
N GLY A 364 0.67 1.04 -25.77
CA GLY A 364 1.19 -0.23 -26.24
C GLY A 364 0.95 -1.31 -25.18
N LYS A 365 0.66 -2.54 -25.60
CA LYS A 365 0.40 -3.66 -24.70
C LYS A 365 1.02 -4.94 -25.19
N ALA A 366 1.63 -5.70 -24.27
CA ALA A 366 2.12 -7.06 -24.50
C ALA A 366 1.61 -8.01 -23.42
N ASN A 367 1.32 -9.25 -23.81
CA ASN A 367 0.90 -10.30 -22.87
C ASN A 367 2.09 -11.18 -22.47
N THR A 368 2.06 -11.71 -21.26
CA THR A 368 3.10 -12.61 -20.71
C THR A 368 3.17 -13.97 -21.39
N LEU A 369 2.12 -14.39 -22.10
CA LEU A 369 2.01 -15.70 -22.74
C LEU A 369 3.09 -16.03 -23.79
N ALA A 370 3.72 -15.00 -24.39
CA ALA A 370 4.78 -15.18 -25.37
C ALA A 370 6.19 -14.98 -24.77
N ASN A 371 6.28 -14.68 -23.48
CA ASN A 371 7.54 -14.44 -22.79
C ASN A 371 8.13 -15.76 -22.28
N ALA A 372 9.34 -16.09 -22.71
CA ALA A 372 10.02 -17.33 -22.35
C ALA A 372 10.18 -17.50 -20.83
N ARG A 373 10.54 -16.44 -20.11
CA ARG A 373 10.72 -16.51 -18.65
C ARG A 373 9.42 -16.75 -17.91
N SER A 374 8.32 -16.17 -18.38
CA SER A 374 6.98 -16.40 -17.83
C SER A 374 6.51 -17.84 -18.06
N LEU A 375 6.81 -18.42 -19.22
CA LEU A 375 6.51 -19.83 -19.51
C LEU A 375 7.35 -20.77 -18.65
N ILE A 376 8.65 -20.51 -18.48
CA ILE A 376 9.55 -21.31 -17.62
C ILE A 376 9.08 -21.28 -16.16
N ALA A 377 8.57 -20.15 -15.70
CA ALA A 377 8.09 -19.96 -14.33
C ALA A 377 6.62 -20.38 -14.14
N GLU A 378 5.96 -20.92 -15.19
CA GLU A 378 4.54 -21.29 -15.19
C GLU A 378 3.64 -20.16 -14.63
N SER A 379 4.06 -18.89 -14.88
CA SER A 379 3.40 -17.71 -14.34
C SER A 379 1.95 -17.62 -14.82
N GLU A 380 1.07 -17.09 -13.97
CA GLU A 380 -0.30 -16.76 -14.37
C GLU A 380 -0.32 -15.75 -15.53
N ARG A 381 -1.39 -15.80 -16.32
CA ARG A 381 -1.60 -14.86 -17.43
C ARG A 381 -1.59 -13.44 -16.94
N GLY A 382 -0.83 -12.61 -17.63
CA GLY A 382 -0.73 -11.20 -17.33
C GLY A 382 -0.41 -10.37 -18.56
N PHE A 383 -0.12 -9.11 -18.32
CA PHE A 383 0.24 -8.16 -19.37
C PHE A 383 1.07 -7.01 -18.81
N ILE A 384 1.78 -6.33 -19.69
CA ILE A 384 2.33 -4.99 -19.45
C ILE A 384 1.72 -4.05 -20.48
N LYS A 385 1.24 -2.90 -19.99
CA LYS A 385 0.67 -1.83 -20.80
C LYS A 385 1.43 -0.54 -20.49
N VAL A 386 1.93 0.12 -21.53
CA VAL A 386 2.58 1.41 -21.46
C VAL A 386 1.69 2.47 -22.07
N THR A 387 1.73 3.67 -21.53
CA THR A 387 1.06 4.87 -22.05
C THR A 387 2.14 5.88 -22.44
N ALA A 388 2.11 6.39 -23.66
CA ALA A 388 3.04 7.39 -24.15
C ALA A 388 2.32 8.60 -24.75
N GLU A 389 2.92 9.77 -24.65
CA GLU A 389 2.46 10.97 -25.32
C GLU A 389 2.65 10.80 -26.84
N LYS A 390 1.59 11.01 -27.60
CA LYS A 390 1.60 10.72 -29.04
C LYS A 390 2.57 11.59 -29.83
N GLU A 391 2.71 12.86 -29.46
CA GLU A 391 3.51 13.83 -30.20
C GLU A 391 5.01 13.68 -29.93
N THR A 392 5.37 13.46 -28.66
CA THR A 392 6.78 13.43 -28.22
C THR A 392 7.34 12.04 -28.05
N GLY A 393 6.49 11.03 -27.94
CA GLY A 393 6.87 9.66 -27.58
C GLY A 393 7.28 9.48 -26.13
N LYS A 394 7.15 10.49 -25.26
CA LYS A 394 7.50 10.39 -23.85
C LYS A 394 6.64 9.36 -23.13
N LEU A 395 7.26 8.50 -22.34
CA LEU A 395 6.56 7.57 -21.47
C LEU A 395 5.82 8.35 -20.37
N LEU A 396 4.50 8.17 -20.29
CA LEU A 396 3.62 8.84 -19.31
C LEU A 396 3.20 7.91 -18.18
N GLY A 397 3.09 6.63 -18.46
CA GLY A 397 2.65 5.67 -17.47
C GLY A 397 2.82 4.23 -17.91
N THR A 398 2.79 3.34 -16.91
CA THR A 398 2.89 1.90 -17.12
C THR A 398 2.06 1.16 -16.08
N VAL A 399 1.36 0.12 -16.53
CA VAL A 399 0.68 -0.87 -15.69
C VAL A 399 1.23 -2.24 -16.03
N MET A 400 1.66 -2.97 -15.00
CA MET A 400 2.19 -4.32 -15.10
C MET A 400 1.31 -5.26 -14.27
N MET A 401 0.84 -6.35 -14.85
CA MET A 401 0.25 -7.48 -14.16
C MET A 401 1.05 -8.71 -14.59
N CYS A 402 2.06 -9.08 -13.84
CA CYS A 402 2.98 -10.15 -14.17
C CYS A 402 3.80 -10.58 -12.95
N GLU A 403 4.56 -11.62 -13.10
CA GLU A 403 5.55 -12.04 -12.11
C GLU A 403 6.54 -10.92 -11.83
N ARG A 404 6.78 -10.60 -10.53
CA ARG A 404 7.69 -9.53 -10.07
C ARG A 404 7.37 -8.13 -10.58
N ALA A 405 6.10 -7.85 -10.84
CA ALA A 405 5.69 -6.51 -11.32
C ALA A 405 6.13 -5.39 -10.36
N THR A 406 6.12 -5.65 -9.05
CA THR A 406 6.50 -4.67 -8.02
C THR A 406 8.00 -4.33 -8.03
N ASP A 407 8.85 -5.22 -8.51
CA ASP A 407 10.27 -4.97 -8.75
C ASP A 407 10.49 -4.31 -10.12
N LEU A 408 9.83 -4.81 -11.16
CA LEU A 408 10.01 -4.34 -12.55
C LEU A 408 9.53 -2.90 -12.77
N ILE A 409 8.52 -2.45 -12.04
CA ILE A 409 7.92 -1.11 -12.22
C ILE A 409 8.93 0.03 -11.99
N GLN A 410 10.03 -0.23 -11.28
CA GLN A 410 11.03 0.80 -10.95
C GLN A 410 11.73 1.34 -12.20
N GLU A 411 11.95 0.51 -13.22
CA GLU A 411 12.50 0.94 -14.51
C GLU A 411 11.56 1.93 -15.20
N ALA A 412 10.27 1.61 -15.26
CA ALA A 412 9.26 2.49 -15.83
C ALA A 412 9.13 3.79 -15.02
N ALA A 413 9.13 3.71 -13.70
CA ALA A 413 9.05 4.90 -12.83
C ALA A 413 10.23 5.85 -13.06
N LEU A 414 11.46 5.30 -13.17
CA LEU A 414 12.66 6.07 -13.48
C LEU A 414 12.55 6.72 -14.87
N ALA A 415 12.10 5.97 -15.87
CA ALA A 415 11.94 6.49 -17.23
C ALA A 415 10.94 7.64 -17.30
N ILE A 416 9.79 7.51 -16.61
CA ILE A 416 8.75 8.54 -16.54
C ILE A 416 9.29 9.79 -15.83
N GLU A 417 9.93 9.63 -14.67
CA GLU A 417 10.52 10.74 -13.89
C GLU A 417 11.55 11.53 -14.71
N ARG A 418 12.35 10.81 -15.53
CA ARG A 418 13.37 11.42 -16.40
C ARG A 418 12.82 11.93 -17.74
N GLY A 419 11.54 11.73 -18.02
CA GLY A 419 10.91 12.15 -19.27
C GLY A 419 11.46 11.43 -20.50
N MET A 420 11.89 10.17 -20.34
CA MET A 420 12.40 9.35 -21.43
C MET A 420 11.31 9.00 -22.43
N THR A 421 11.71 8.91 -23.68
CA THR A 421 10.82 8.49 -24.78
C THR A 421 10.82 6.96 -24.93
N VAL A 422 9.76 6.44 -25.55
CA VAL A 422 9.67 5.02 -25.94
C VAL A 422 10.88 4.60 -26.81
N SER A 423 11.28 5.43 -27.75
CA SER A 423 12.42 5.15 -28.65
C SER A 423 13.76 5.11 -27.90
N GLU A 424 13.98 5.97 -26.90
CA GLU A 424 15.19 5.91 -26.04
C GLU A 424 15.23 4.64 -25.21
N LEU A 425 14.09 4.20 -24.67
CA LEU A 425 13.99 2.96 -23.90
C LEU A 425 14.25 1.73 -24.76
N LEU A 426 13.82 1.71 -26.01
CA LEU A 426 14.09 0.61 -26.94
C LEU A 426 15.55 0.51 -27.38
N GLN A 427 16.38 1.55 -27.16
CA GLN A 427 17.84 1.46 -27.36
C GLN A 427 18.58 0.72 -26.23
N VAL A 428 17.91 0.53 -25.08
CA VAL A 428 18.49 -0.18 -23.93
C VAL A 428 18.43 -1.69 -24.17
N ILE A 429 19.56 -2.38 -24.03
CA ILE A 429 19.62 -3.84 -24.15
C ILE A 429 19.05 -4.47 -22.87
N HIS A 430 17.97 -5.24 -23.01
CA HIS A 430 17.40 -6.03 -21.93
C HIS A 430 17.95 -7.46 -21.93
N GLY A 431 18.18 -8.01 -20.74
CA GLY A 431 18.70 -9.36 -20.60
C GLY A 431 17.68 -10.43 -21.06
N HIS A 432 18.17 -11.54 -21.60
CA HIS A 432 17.37 -12.70 -22.03
C HIS A 432 17.80 -13.99 -21.31
N PRO A 433 16.86 -14.86 -20.81
CA PRO A 433 15.41 -14.62 -20.70
C PRO A 433 15.05 -13.92 -19.38
N THR A 434 14.21 -12.89 -19.44
CA THR A 434 13.76 -12.13 -18.27
C THR A 434 12.25 -11.80 -18.35
N PHE A 435 11.64 -11.46 -17.23
CA PHE A 435 10.27 -10.94 -17.22
C PHE A 435 10.18 -9.52 -17.82
N SER A 436 11.25 -8.73 -17.76
CA SER A 436 11.29 -7.37 -18.28
C SER A 436 11.16 -7.28 -19.81
N GLU A 437 11.42 -8.36 -20.56
CA GLU A 437 11.22 -8.39 -22.03
C GLU A 437 9.75 -8.14 -22.43
N VAL A 438 8.78 -8.40 -21.53
CA VAL A 438 7.37 -8.04 -21.77
C VAL A 438 7.18 -6.52 -21.80
N PHE A 439 7.97 -5.78 -21.00
CA PHE A 439 7.96 -4.32 -21.03
C PHE A 439 8.50 -3.81 -22.36
N VAL A 440 9.61 -4.37 -22.86
CA VAL A 440 10.15 -4.05 -24.19
C VAL A 440 9.10 -4.30 -25.28
N SER A 441 8.44 -5.45 -25.27
CA SER A 441 7.38 -5.76 -26.24
C SER A 441 6.19 -4.81 -26.17
N ALA A 442 5.86 -4.30 -24.98
CA ALA A 442 4.83 -3.27 -24.82
C ALA A 442 5.29 -1.89 -25.39
N LEU A 443 6.57 -1.53 -25.20
CA LEU A 443 7.18 -0.35 -25.80
C LEU A 443 7.18 -0.44 -27.34
N GLU A 444 7.57 -1.57 -27.94
CA GLU A 444 7.50 -1.81 -29.38
C GLU A 444 6.09 -1.68 -29.94
N ALA A 445 5.09 -2.15 -29.15
CA ALA A 445 3.68 -1.99 -29.55
C ALA A 445 3.19 -0.53 -29.46
N ALA A 446 3.76 0.28 -28.58
CA ALA A 446 3.49 1.71 -28.49
C ALA A 446 4.19 2.48 -29.62
N GLU A 447 5.46 2.20 -29.91
CA GLU A 447 6.26 2.87 -30.94
C GLU A 447 5.59 2.83 -32.31
N LYS A 448 4.93 1.73 -32.67
CA LYS A 448 4.17 1.59 -33.91
C LYS A 448 2.97 2.53 -34.04
N LYS A 449 2.59 3.23 -32.97
CA LYS A 449 1.44 4.13 -32.90
C LYS A 449 1.84 5.61 -32.73
N ILE A 450 3.12 5.87 -32.42
CA ILE A 450 3.74 7.18 -32.41
C ILE A 450 4.05 7.61 -33.84
#